data_d0c910e88d3b7afb79dc34f21b4f53ea
#
_entry.id   d0c910e88d3b7afb79dc34f21b4f53ea
#
_cell.length_a   1.000
_cell.length_b   1.000
_cell.length_c   1.000
_cell.angle_alpha   90.00
_cell.angle_beta   90.00
_cell.angle_gamma   90.00
#
_symmetry.space_group_name_H-M   'P 1'
#
loop_
_entity.id
_entity.type
_entity.pdbx_description
1 polymer ?
#
loop_
_entity_poly.entity_id
_entity_poly.type
_entity_poly.pdbx_seq_one_letter_code
_entity_poly.pdbx_strand_id
1 'polypeptide(L)'
;MSEHLRSKTVSAIRGEKIINTILELDEPVKIITGVRDPVARELSQLFMKLSLDTRYRRFPGGMDEIIKKMKSINWYTGRVVFEYQPNPYGQSFGWFDTELKDHFGLDIFAEPFDREKGFGIYKKNNIEVFVYKLEKLNSLEGELQKFLDRDDFKLVSANIAAEKDIADVYRGVQDNLKESDAYLDFCYKDNDRIRYFYTDEEIDAFDKKWRKL
;
A
#
# COMPACT_ATOMS: atom_id res chain seq x y z
N MET A 1 -37.38 -8.28 -9.22
CA MET A 1 -36.67 -7.23 -8.46
C MET A 1 -36.25 -7.85 -7.12
N SER A 2 -35.06 -8.40 -7.05
CA SER A 2 -34.50 -8.94 -5.80
C SER A 2 -33.31 -8.05 -5.42
N GLU A 3 -33.53 -7.15 -4.49
CA GLU A 3 -32.48 -6.39 -3.83
C GLU A 3 -31.58 -7.37 -3.08
N HIS A 4 -30.38 -7.57 -3.57
CA HIS A 4 -29.33 -8.21 -2.82
C HIS A 4 -28.90 -7.25 -1.70
N LEU A 5 -29.51 -7.36 -0.55
CA LEU A 5 -28.99 -6.83 0.70
C LEU A 5 -27.63 -7.47 0.95
N ARG A 6 -26.57 -6.84 0.46
CA ARG A 6 -25.19 -7.16 0.88
C ARG A 6 -25.09 -6.79 2.36
N SER A 7 -25.03 -7.78 3.23
CA SER A 7 -24.68 -7.60 4.62
C SER A 7 -23.35 -6.86 4.68
N LYS A 8 -23.38 -5.57 5.07
CA LYS A 8 -22.16 -4.77 5.28
C LYS A 8 -21.35 -5.41 6.39
N THR A 9 -20.07 -5.63 6.15
CA THR A 9 -19.16 -6.09 7.20
C THR A 9 -19.00 -5.02 8.29
N VAL A 10 -18.67 -5.42 9.51
CA VAL A 10 -18.39 -4.48 10.62
C VAL A 10 -17.32 -3.45 10.23
N SER A 11 -16.35 -3.84 9.40
CA SER A 11 -15.30 -2.97 8.89
C SER A 11 -15.85 -1.90 7.94
N ALA A 12 -16.77 -2.25 7.06
CA ALA A 12 -17.40 -1.29 6.13
C ALA A 12 -18.28 -0.27 6.89
N ILE A 13 -19.02 -0.72 7.91
CA ILE A 13 -19.83 0.18 8.74
C ILE A 13 -18.95 1.19 9.51
N ARG A 14 -17.79 0.76 10.01
CA ARG A 14 -16.83 1.65 10.67
C ARG A 14 -16.24 2.66 9.71
N GLY A 15 -15.89 2.23 8.49
CA GLY A 15 -15.38 3.11 7.45
C GLY A 15 -16.37 4.21 7.09
N GLU A 16 -17.62 3.88 6.82
CA GLU A 16 -18.69 4.86 6.54
C GLU A 16 -18.88 5.87 7.67
N LYS A 17 -18.83 5.39 8.93
CA LYS A 17 -18.95 6.29 10.09
C LYS A 17 -17.81 7.29 10.14
N ILE A 18 -16.57 6.87 9.87
CA ILE A 18 -15.40 7.77 9.84
C ILE A 18 -15.56 8.79 8.71
N ILE A 19 -15.92 8.34 7.50
CA ILE A 19 -16.12 9.22 6.35
C ILE A 19 -17.18 10.28 6.67
N ASN A 20 -18.35 9.88 7.18
CA ASN A 20 -19.41 10.81 7.54
C ASN A 20 -18.95 11.80 8.62
N THR A 21 -18.22 11.33 9.62
CA THR A 21 -17.66 12.22 10.66
C THR A 21 -16.73 13.27 10.03
N ILE A 22 -15.84 12.87 9.10
CA ILE A 22 -14.93 13.79 8.40
C ILE A 22 -15.70 14.82 7.57
N LEU A 23 -16.75 14.39 6.87
CA LEU A 23 -17.58 15.26 6.04
C LEU A 23 -18.42 16.26 6.85
N GLU A 24 -18.74 15.94 8.10
CA GLU A 24 -19.50 16.79 9.02
C GLU A 24 -18.61 17.79 9.79
N LEU A 25 -17.27 17.65 9.73
CA LEU A 25 -16.35 18.56 10.38
C LEU A 25 -16.20 19.86 9.58
N ASP A 26 -16.38 21.00 10.26
CA ASP A 26 -16.07 22.32 9.70
C ASP A 26 -14.57 22.67 9.82
N GLU A 27 -13.81 21.90 10.59
CA GLU A 27 -12.39 22.11 10.82
C GLU A 27 -11.54 21.41 9.73
N PRO A 28 -10.32 21.93 9.45
CA PRO A 28 -9.40 21.28 8.51
C PRO A 28 -9.03 19.86 8.96
N VAL A 29 -9.19 18.90 8.04
CA VAL A 29 -8.80 17.52 8.26
C VAL A 29 -7.54 17.21 7.45
N LYS A 30 -6.49 16.80 8.15
CA LYS A 30 -5.20 16.41 7.54
C LYS A 30 -5.09 14.91 7.46
N ILE A 31 -4.94 14.38 6.23
CA ILE A 31 -4.76 12.96 5.94
C ILE A 31 -3.33 12.73 5.47
N ILE A 32 -2.63 11.78 6.08
CA ILE A 32 -1.28 11.37 5.65
C ILE A 32 -1.37 9.94 5.12
N THR A 33 -0.85 9.72 3.91
CA THR A 33 -0.88 8.41 3.29
C THR A 33 0.34 8.17 2.42
N GLY A 34 0.78 6.90 2.32
CA GLY A 34 1.97 6.54 1.59
C GLY A 34 1.71 5.59 0.43
N VAL A 35 2.49 5.78 -0.63
CA VAL A 35 2.65 4.82 -1.71
C VAL A 35 3.96 4.07 -1.54
N ARG A 36 4.04 2.89 -2.11
CA ARG A 36 5.22 2.02 -2.04
C ARG A 36 5.33 1.17 -3.29
N ASP A 37 6.55 0.72 -3.61
CA ASP A 37 6.78 -0.36 -4.57
C ASP A 37 5.70 -1.46 -4.40
N PRO A 38 4.89 -1.77 -5.45
CA PRO A 38 3.77 -2.69 -5.36
C PRO A 38 4.14 -4.06 -4.78
N VAL A 39 5.23 -4.66 -5.24
CA VAL A 39 5.67 -5.98 -4.78
C VAL A 39 6.13 -5.92 -3.32
N ALA A 40 6.91 -4.90 -2.96
CA ALA A 40 7.34 -4.71 -1.57
C ALA A 40 6.15 -4.45 -0.62
N ARG A 41 5.11 -3.77 -1.09
CA ARG A 41 3.87 -3.56 -0.35
C ARG A 41 3.14 -4.88 -0.08
N GLU A 42 2.96 -5.71 -1.10
CA GLU A 42 2.27 -7.00 -0.96
C GLU A 42 3.03 -7.95 -0.03
N LEU A 43 4.34 -8.01 -0.18
CA LEU A 43 5.19 -8.78 0.72
C LEU A 43 5.03 -8.31 2.17
N SER A 44 5.07 -7.00 2.40
CA SER A 44 4.87 -6.43 3.74
C SER A 44 3.49 -6.76 4.33
N GLN A 45 2.45 -6.69 3.52
CA GLN A 45 1.08 -7.04 3.94
C GLN A 45 0.94 -8.53 4.27
N LEU A 46 1.56 -9.40 3.48
CA LEU A 46 1.60 -10.83 3.77
C LEU A 46 2.19 -11.08 5.15
N PHE A 47 3.39 -10.53 5.41
CA PHE A 47 4.07 -10.74 6.70
C PHE A 47 3.32 -10.10 7.87
N MET A 48 2.64 -8.99 7.66
CA MET A 48 1.74 -8.42 8.67
C MET A 48 0.62 -9.42 9.01
N LYS A 49 -0.03 -10.03 8.01
CA LYS A 49 -1.07 -11.03 8.25
C LYS A 49 -0.52 -12.28 8.93
N LEU A 50 0.62 -12.78 8.50
CA LEU A 50 1.28 -13.94 9.11
C LEU A 50 1.65 -13.68 10.57
N SER A 51 2.09 -12.47 10.92
CA SER A 51 2.43 -12.11 12.30
C SER A 51 1.21 -11.99 13.21
N LEU A 52 0.05 -11.64 12.67
CA LEU A 52 -1.21 -11.53 13.41
C LEU A 52 -1.89 -12.89 13.60
N ASP A 53 -1.67 -13.84 12.72
CA ASP A 53 -2.27 -15.16 12.79
C ASP A 53 -1.38 -16.13 13.57
N THR A 54 -1.79 -16.47 14.80
CA THR A 54 -1.07 -17.38 15.69
C THR A 54 -0.84 -18.78 15.08
N ARG A 55 -1.64 -19.19 14.09
CA ARG A 55 -1.45 -20.46 13.37
C ARG A 55 -0.19 -20.47 12.52
N TYR A 56 0.29 -19.30 12.08
CA TYR A 56 1.48 -19.15 11.25
C TYR A 56 2.76 -18.88 12.03
N ARG A 57 2.67 -18.60 13.34
CA ARG A 57 3.85 -18.47 14.21
C ARG A 57 4.64 -19.78 14.35
N ARG A 58 4.06 -20.91 13.97
CA ARG A 58 4.67 -22.24 13.96
C ARG A 58 4.55 -22.84 12.57
N PHE A 59 5.31 -22.32 11.63
CA PHE A 59 5.40 -22.93 10.31
C PHE A 59 6.33 -24.14 10.34
N PRO A 60 5.80 -25.38 10.26
CA PRO A 60 6.64 -26.60 10.34
C PRO A 60 7.57 -26.75 9.14
N GLY A 61 7.28 -26.13 8.01
CA GLY A 61 8.03 -26.25 6.75
C GLY A 61 8.99 -25.09 6.48
N GLY A 62 9.13 -24.13 7.43
CA GLY A 62 10.07 -23.03 7.27
C GLY A 62 9.78 -22.12 6.07
N MET A 63 10.84 -21.48 5.58
CA MET A 63 10.81 -20.49 4.51
C MET A 63 10.29 -21.05 3.17
N ASP A 64 10.69 -22.26 2.82
CA ASP A 64 10.31 -22.88 1.53
C ASP A 64 8.80 -23.12 1.42
N GLU A 65 8.16 -23.49 2.52
CA GLU A 65 6.71 -23.65 2.55
C GLU A 65 5.99 -22.31 2.43
N ILE A 66 6.52 -21.26 3.06
CA ILE A 66 5.98 -19.89 2.91
C ILE A 66 6.11 -19.44 1.46
N ILE A 67 7.28 -19.57 0.84
CA ILE A 67 7.51 -19.21 -0.57
C ILE A 67 6.59 -20.03 -1.48
N LYS A 68 6.47 -21.33 -1.25
CA LYS A 68 5.56 -22.19 -2.02
C LYS A 68 4.12 -21.76 -1.90
N LYS A 69 3.67 -21.40 -0.72
CA LYS A 69 2.31 -20.87 -0.49
C LYS A 69 2.13 -19.49 -1.10
N MET A 70 3.11 -18.61 -1.01
CA MET A 70 3.07 -17.31 -1.67
C MET A 70 2.88 -17.44 -3.18
N LYS A 71 3.56 -18.38 -3.79
CA LYS A 71 3.42 -18.67 -5.24
C LYS A 71 2.09 -19.36 -5.61
N SER A 72 1.38 -19.94 -4.66
CA SER A 72 0.17 -20.73 -4.91
C SER A 72 -1.13 -20.04 -4.55
N ILE A 73 -1.11 -18.97 -3.75
CA ILE A 73 -2.33 -18.36 -3.20
C ILE A 73 -2.19 -16.84 -3.21
N ASN A 74 -3.17 -16.16 -3.79
CA ASN A 74 -3.39 -14.76 -3.47
C ASN A 74 -3.91 -14.66 -2.04
N TRP A 75 -3.03 -14.46 -1.09
CA TRP A 75 -3.34 -14.32 0.32
C TRP A 75 -4.32 -13.18 0.62
N TYR A 76 -4.38 -12.22 -0.28
CA TYR A 76 -5.26 -11.07 -0.17
C TYR A 76 -6.72 -11.43 -0.44
N THR A 77 -6.95 -12.32 -1.40
CA THR A 77 -8.31 -12.68 -1.86
C THR A 77 -8.66 -14.14 -1.61
N GLY A 78 -7.73 -14.97 -1.12
CA GLY A 78 -7.89 -16.42 -1.02
C GLY A 78 -7.89 -17.11 -2.39
N ARG A 79 -7.57 -16.40 -3.46
CA ARG A 79 -7.50 -16.92 -4.83
C ARG A 79 -6.05 -17.23 -5.23
N VAL A 80 -5.91 -18.13 -6.19
CA VAL A 80 -4.60 -18.48 -6.76
C VAL A 80 -3.99 -17.27 -7.46
N VAL A 81 -2.76 -16.92 -7.10
CA VAL A 81 -2.06 -15.68 -7.52
C VAL A 81 -1.85 -15.61 -9.04
N PHE A 82 -1.92 -16.72 -9.74
CA PHE A 82 -1.53 -16.83 -11.15
C PHE A 82 -2.66 -16.58 -12.14
N GLU A 83 -3.90 -16.41 -11.67
CA GLU A 83 -4.96 -15.93 -12.54
C GLU A 83 -5.08 -14.42 -12.38
N TYR A 84 -4.43 -13.71 -13.29
CA TYR A 84 -4.65 -12.30 -13.54
C TYR A 84 -6.14 -12.06 -13.70
N GLN A 85 -6.75 -11.54 -12.67
CA GLN A 85 -8.04 -10.88 -12.79
C GLN A 85 -7.78 -9.41 -12.55
N PRO A 86 -8.06 -8.53 -13.52
CA PRO A 86 -8.02 -7.09 -13.31
C PRO A 86 -9.09 -6.76 -12.27
N ASN A 87 -8.68 -6.81 -11.01
CA ASN A 87 -9.50 -6.33 -9.92
C ASN A 87 -9.15 -4.85 -9.77
N PRO A 88 -10.07 -3.91 -10.03
CA PRO A 88 -9.82 -2.50 -9.81
C PRO A 88 -9.38 -2.21 -8.36
N TYR A 89 -9.76 -3.06 -7.41
CA TYR A 89 -9.32 -2.99 -6.01
C TYR A 89 -7.95 -3.64 -5.77
N GLY A 90 -7.41 -4.41 -6.73
CA GLY A 90 -6.10 -5.06 -6.65
C GLY A 90 -4.95 -4.22 -7.20
N GLN A 91 -5.23 -3.13 -7.89
CA GLN A 91 -4.21 -2.18 -8.30
C GLN A 91 -3.70 -1.44 -7.07
N SER A 92 -2.39 -1.42 -6.88
CA SER A 92 -1.72 -0.83 -5.71
C SER A 92 -2.12 0.62 -5.42
N PHE A 93 -2.71 1.31 -6.38
CA PHE A 93 -3.10 2.72 -6.31
C PHE A 93 -4.59 2.97 -6.53
N GLY A 94 -5.40 1.94 -6.72
CA GLY A 94 -6.85 2.07 -6.98
C GLY A 94 -7.64 2.63 -5.80
N TRP A 95 -7.11 2.48 -4.59
CA TRP A 95 -7.76 2.98 -3.39
C TRP A 95 -7.87 4.52 -3.33
N PHE A 96 -7.02 5.26 -4.06
CA PHE A 96 -7.16 6.72 -4.16
C PHE A 96 -8.47 7.13 -4.82
N ASP A 97 -8.95 6.36 -5.82
CA ASP A 97 -10.26 6.62 -6.41
C ASP A 97 -11.37 6.29 -5.41
N THR A 98 -11.32 5.10 -4.81
CA THR A 98 -12.40 4.64 -3.94
C THR A 98 -12.47 5.37 -2.61
N GLU A 99 -11.33 5.75 -2.03
CA GLU A 99 -11.30 6.36 -0.70
C GLU A 99 -11.24 7.89 -0.74
N LEU A 100 -10.49 8.49 -1.67
CA LEU A 100 -10.37 9.94 -1.73
C LEU A 100 -11.32 10.58 -2.75
N LYS A 101 -11.36 10.05 -3.98
CA LYS A 101 -12.16 10.65 -5.04
C LYS A 101 -13.66 10.40 -4.84
N ASP A 102 -14.06 9.15 -4.60
CA ASP A 102 -15.48 8.80 -4.49
C ASP A 102 -16.12 9.36 -3.20
N HIS A 103 -15.37 9.42 -2.09
CA HIS A 103 -15.93 9.90 -0.83
C HIS A 103 -15.77 11.41 -0.62
N PHE A 104 -14.64 11.98 -1.02
CA PHE A 104 -14.32 13.39 -0.74
C PHE A 104 -14.22 14.26 -1.98
N GLY A 105 -14.40 13.69 -3.18
CA GLY A 105 -14.24 14.40 -4.44
C GLY A 105 -12.81 14.86 -4.73
N LEU A 106 -11.81 14.32 -4.01
CA LEU A 106 -10.40 14.69 -4.12
C LEU A 106 -9.69 13.71 -5.06
N ASP A 107 -9.47 14.15 -6.31
CA ASP A 107 -8.75 13.37 -7.33
C ASP A 107 -7.28 13.78 -7.34
N ILE A 108 -6.43 12.98 -6.69
CA ILE A 108 -4.98 13.28 -6.65
C ILE A 108 -4.32 13.17 -8.02
N PHE A 109 -4.88 12.36 -8.94
CA PHE A 109 -4.31 12.18 -10.28
C PHE A 109 -4.60 13.37 -11.22
N ALA A 110 -5.46 14.29 -10.83
CA ALA A 110 -5.74 15.53 -11.57
C ALA A 110 -4.66 16.61 -11.34
N GLU A 111 -3.81 16.46 -10.36
CA GLU A 111 -2.76 17.41 -9.99
C GLU A 111 -1.37 16.74 -10.03
N PRO A 112 -0.26 17.49 -10.19
CA PRO A 112 1.06 16.89 -10.28
C PRO A 112 1.54 16.34 -8.93
N PHE A 113 2.29 15.22 -8.98
CA PHE A 113 3.07 14.68 -7.88
C PHE A 113 4.56 14.98 -8.10
N ASP A 114 5.26 15.51 -7.12
CA ASP A 114 6.70 15.73 -7.20
C ASP A 114 7.47 14.41 -7.00
N ARG A 115 7.76 13.73 -8.10
CA ARG A 115 8.44 12.42 -8.08
C ARG A 115 9.84 12.47 -7.47
N GLU A 116 10.56 13.61 -7.65
CA GLU A 116 11.91 13.76 -7.12
C GLU A 116 11.91 13.99 -5.61
N LYS A 117 11.07 14.90 -5.12
CA LYS A 117 10.90 15.09 -3.68
C LYS A 117 10.20 13.90 -3.02
N GLY A 118 9.37 13.18 -3.76
CA GLY A 118 8.68 11.99 -3.30
C GLY A 118 7.46 12.27 -2.44
N PHE A 119 6.83 13.46 -2.58
CA PHE A 119 5.56 13.77 -1.95
C PHE A 119 4.72 14.76 -2.76
N GLY A 120 3.42 14.80 -2.49
CA GLY A 120 2.48 15.78 -2.99
C GLY A 120 1.46 16.14 -1.91
N ILE A 121 0.97 17.38 -1.94
CA ILE A 121 -0.10 17.86 -1.04
C ILE A 121 -1.29 18.24 -1.91
N TYR A 122 -2.44 17.69 -1.58
CA TYR A 122 -3.68 17.85 -2.32
C TYR A 122 -4.76 18.40 -1.39
N LYS A 123 -5.60 19.31 -1.90
CA LYS A 123 -6.62 19.95 -1.08
C LYS A 123 -7.97 19.96 -1.77
N LYS A 124 -8.99 19.64 -1.02
CA LYS A 124 -10.39 19.76 -1.43
C LYS A 124 -11.25 20.11 -0.22
N ASN A 125 -11.96 21.24 -0.28
CA ASN A 125 -12.74 21.77 0.84
C ASN A 125 -11.89 21.92 2.12
N ASN A 126 -12.32 21.31 3.23
CA ASN A 126 -11.60 21.25 4.48
C ASN A 126 -10.58 20.08 4.59
N ILE A 127 -10.41 19.28 3.52
CA ILE A 127 -9.54 18.10 3.53
C ILE A 127 -8.23 18.45 2.85
N GLU A 128 -7.11 18.17 3.53
CA GLU A 128 -5.75 18.22 3.00
C GLU A 128 -5.11 16.84 3.09
N VAL A 129 -4.54 16.36 2.00
CA VAL A 129 -3.91 15.03 1.92
C VAL A 129 -2.44 15.16 1.58
N PHE A 130 -1.59 14.65 2.45
CA PHE A 130 -0.15 14.48 2.20
C PHE A 130 0.09 13.05 1.69
N VAL A 131 0.44 12.92 0.42
CA VAL A 131 0.79 11.64 -0.21
C VAL A 131 2.30 11.56 -0.34
N TYR A 132 2.93 10.48 0.09
CA TYR A 132 4.39 10.34 0.04
C TYR A 132 4.83 8.97 -0.45
N LYS A 133 6.05 8.90 -1.03
CA LYS A 133 6.75 7.63 -1.27
C LYS A 133 7.34 7.11 0.04
N LEU A 134 7.03 5.86 0.41
CA LEU A 134 7.60 5.25 1.62
C LEU A 134 9.13 5.18 1.56
N GLU A 135 9.68 5.01 0.37
CA GLU A 135 11.11 4.98 0.09
C GLU A 135 11.83 6.31 0.41
N LYS A 136 11.09 7.42 0.45
CA LYS A 136 11.59 8.77 0.78
C LYS A 136 11.22 9.23 2.19
N LEU A 137 10.43 8.46 2.94
CA LEU A 137 9.84 8.90 4.22
C LEU A 137 10.85 9.52 5.18
N ASN A 138 12.03 8.91 5.34
CA ASN A 138 13.05 9.39 6.27
C ASN A 138 13.58 10.80 5.94
N SER A 139 13.44 11.26 4.71
CA SER A 139 13.85 12.61 4.28
C SER A 139 12.72 13.63 4.40
N LEU A 140 11.50 13.23 4.77
CA LEU A 140 10.30 14.06 4.74
C LEU A 140 9.87 14.58 6.11
N GLU A 141 10.66 14.37 7.17
CA GLU A 141 10.31 14.83 8.53
C GLU A 141 9.98 16.32 8.55
N GLY A 142 10.82 17.16 7.95
CA GLY A 142 10.58 18.60 7.91
C GLY A 142 9.34 19.02 7.11
N GLU A 143 9.01 18.30 6.03
CA GLU A 143 7.81 18.56 5.25
C GLU A 143 6.54 18.11 6.01
N LEU A 144 6.63 17.01 6.75
CA LEU A 144 5.55 16.56 7.63
C LEU A 144 5.33 17.50 8.80
N GLN A 145 6.41 18.06 9.39
CA GLN A 145 6.30 19.12 10.42
C GLN A 145 5.50 20.31 9.89
N LYS A 146 5.84 20.82 8.71
CA LYS A 146 5.13 21.93 8.07
C LYS A 146 3.68 21.58 7.77
N PHE A 147 3.43 20.40 7.21
CA PHE A 147 2.08 19.95 6.87
C PHE A 147 1.20 19.81 8.12
N LEU A 148 1.77 19.34 9.23
CA LEU A 148 1.04 19.14 10.49
C LEU A 148 0.94 20.41 11.35
N ASP A 149 1.66 21.48 11.01
CA ASP A 149 1.88 22.65 11.86
C ASP A 149 2.45 22.26 13.24
N ARG A 150 3.43 21.34 13.25
CA ARG A 150 4.00 20.75 14.46
C ARG A 150 5.52 20.65 14.35
N ASP A 151 6.23 21.65 14.84
CA ASP A 151 7.71 21.67 14.83
C ASP A 151 8.33 20.59 15.74
N ASP A 152 7.55 20.11 16.71
CA ASP A 152 7.95 19.03 17.62
C ASP A 152 7.72 17.63 17.06
N PHE A 153 7.09 17.49 15.90
CA PHE A 153 6.86 16.19 15.25
C PHE A 153 8.19 15.51 14.91
N LYS A 154 8.28 14.23 15.21
CA LYS A 154 9.43 13.37 14.90
C LYS A 154 8.97 12.06 14.28
N LEU A 155 9.66 11.67 13.22
CA LEU A 155 9.51 10.32 12.67
C LEU A 155 10.15 9.30 13.61
N VAL A 156 9.39 8.31 14.01
CA VAL A 156 9.88 7.20 14.85
C VAL A 156 9.93 5.94 14.00
N SER A 157 11.07 5.28 13.98
CA SER A 157 11.18 3.97 13.35
C SER A 157 10.42 2.95 14.19
N ALA A 158 9.25 2.55 13.70
CA ALA A 158 8.42 1.54 14.33
C ALA A 158 8.11 0.41 13.33
N ASN A 159 7.81 -0.79 13.84
CA ASN A 159 7.48 -1.95 13.01
C ASN A 159 8.57 -2.36 11.99
N ILE A 160 9.83 -2.15 12.31
CA ILE A 160 10.96 -2.57 11.48
C ILE A 160 10.92 -4.10 11.36
N ALA A 161 10.85 -4.60 10.12
CA ALA A 161 10.79 -6.04 9.86
C ALA A 161 11.99 -6.80 10.46
N ALA A 162 13.16 -6.15 10.51
CA ALA A 162 14.39 -6.73 11.08
C ALA A 162 14.35 -6.95 12.60
N GLU A 163 13.40 -6.35 13.31
CA GLU A 163 13.26 -6.46 14.77
C GLU A 163 12.15 -7.45 15.18
N LYS A 164 11.49 -8.10 14.21
CA LYS A 164 10.44 -9.07 14.48
C LYS A 164 10.99 -10.49 14.56
N ASP A 165 10.31 -11.36 15.31
CA ASP A 165 10.62 -12.80 15.42
C ASP A 165 10.71 -13.53 14.07
N ILE A 166 10.15 -12.92 13.03
CA ILE A 166 10.13 -13.45 11.65
C ILE A 166 11.11 -12.73 10.72
N ALA A 167 12.03 -11.93 11.25
CA ALA A 167 12.95 -11.10 10.46
C ALA A 167 13.79 -11.91 9.46
N ASP A 168 14.31 -13.06 9.90
CA ASP A 168 15.14 -13.92 9.05
C ASP A 168 14.31 -14.56 7.95
N VAL A 169 13.09 -14.97 8.26
CA VAL A 169 12.14 -15.51 7.27
C VAL A 169 11.75 -14.42 6.27
N TYR A 170 11.49 -13.20 6.73
CA TYR A 170 11.19 -12.07 5.87
C TYR A 170 12.32 -11.77 4.90
N ARG A 171 13.56 -11.67 5.40
CA ARG A 171 14.76 -11.47 4.57
C ARG A 171 14.95 -12.62 3.58
N GLY A 172 14.85 -13.85 4.05
CA GLY A 172 14.99 -15.02 3.19
C GLY A 172 13.95 -15.09 2.09
N VAL A 173 12.70 -14.72 2.38
CA VAL A 173 11.65 -14.61 1.33
C VAL A 173 11.98 -13.47 0.37
N GLN A 174 12.37 -12.30 0.87
CA GLN A 174 12.72 -11.14 0.05
C GLN A 174 13.89 -11.44 -0.89
N ASP A 175 14.89 -12.21 -0.43
CA ASP A 175 16.08 -12.55 -1.20
C ASP A 175 15.83 -13.65 -2.23
N ASN A 176 14.88 -14.56 -1.98
CA ASN A 176 14.59 -15.71 -2.81
C ASN A 176 13.26 -15.61 -3.57
N LEU A 177 12.46 -14.57 -3.31
CA LEU A 177 11.21 -14.37 -4.03
C LEU A 177 11.53 -14.03 -5.49
N LYS A 178 11.02 -14.86 -6.39
CA LYS A 178 11.02 -14.65 -7.83
C LYS A 178 9.55 -14.60 -8.27
N GLU A 179 9.11 -13.41 -8.61
CA GLU A 179 7.76 -13.20 -9.13
C GLU A 179 7.67 -13.60 -10.61
N SER A 180 6.46 -13.89 -11.07
CA SER A 180 6.24 -14.20 -12.49
C SER A 180 6.38 -12.93 -13.33
N ASP A 181 6.87 -13.08 -14.57
CA ASP A 181 7.01 -11.97 -15.51
C ASP A 181 5.67 -11.27 -15.75
N ALA A 182 4.58 -12.03 -15.89
CA ALA A 182 3.25 -11.48 -16.08
C ALA A 182 2.79 -10.60 -14.89
N TYR A 183 3.13 -10.99 -13.67
CA TYR A 183 2.80 -10.19 -12.48
C TYR A 183 3.67 -8.91 -12.40
N LEU A 184 4.94 -9.02 -12.71
CA LEU A 184 5.84 -7.86 -12.72
C LEU A 184 5.47 -6.89 -13.85
N ASP A 185 5.12 -7.40 -15.02
CA ASP A 185 4.63 -6.57 -16.12
C ASP A 185 3.34 -5.83 -15.72
N PHE A 186 2.42 -6.51 -15.06
CA PHE A 186 1.22 -5.87 -14.49
C PHE A 186 1.56 -4.78 -13.48
N CYS A 187 2.52 -5.01 -12.60
CA CYS A 187 2.91 -4.02 -11.58
C CYS A 187 3.61 -2.79 -12.17
N TYR A 188 4.49 -3.00 -13.18
CA TYR A 188 5.46 -2.01 -13.60
C TYR A 188 5.28 -1.50 -15.03
N LYS A 189 4.71 -2.31 -15.95
CA LYS A 189 4.53 -1.92 -17.35
C LYS A 189 3.09 -1.51 -17.66
N ASP A 190 2.13 -2.32 -17.21
CA ASP A 190 0.71 -2.14 -17.56
C ASP A 190 -0.03 -1.21 -16.60
N ASN A 191 0.66 -0.67 -15.61
CA ASN A 191 0.08 0.19 -14.59
C ASN A 191 0.54 1.65 -14.77
N ASP A 192 -0.22 2.45 -15.49
CA ASP A 192 0.10 3.86 -15.72
C ASP A 192 0.19 4.69 -14.43
N ARG A 193 -0.50 4.28 -13.37
CA ARG A 193 -0.51 4.98 -12.09
C ARG A 193 0.82 4.90 -11.33
N ILE A 194 1.65 3.89 -11.60
CA ILE A 194 2.97 3.83 -10.99
C ILE A 194 3.83 4.99 -11.49
N ARG A 195 3.71 5.36 -12.79
CA ARG A 195 4.44 6.48 -13.39
C ARG A 195 4.03 7.85 -12.88
N TYR A 196 2.88 7.94 -12.26
CA TYR A 196 2.47 9.16 -11.58
C TYR A 196 3.34 9.42 -10.34
N PHE A 197 3.71 8.36 -9.60
CA PHE A 197 4.47 8.47 -8.36
C PHE A 197 5.98 8.28 -8.53
N TYR A 198 6.41 7.42 -9.45
CA TYR A 198 7.81 6.99 -9.59
C TYR A 198 8.37 7.39 -10.95
N THR A 199 9.69 7.66 -10.98
CA THR A 199 10.42 7.86 -12.24
C THR A 199 10.63 6.51 -12.94
N ASP A 200 10.96 6.56 -14.25
CA ASP A 200 11.22 5.33 -15.01
C ASP A 200 12.45 4.58 -14.44
N GLU A 201 13.46 5.31 -13.94
CA GLU A 201 14.64 4.71 -13.29
C GLU A 201 14.29 3.98 -11.99
N GLU A 202 13.38 4.54 -11.18
CA GLU A 202 12.89 3.89 -9.96
C GLU A 202 12.09 2.63 -10.30
N ILE A 203 11.22 2.69 -11.33
CA ILE A 203 10.42 1.57 -11.78
C ILE A 203 11.32 0.45 -12.33
N ASP A 204 12.32 0.78 -13.14
CA ASP A 204 13.30 -0.18 -13.64
C ASP A 204 14.11 -0.83 -12.51
N ALA A 205 14.45 -0.07 -11.48
CA ALA A 205 15.15 -0.62 -10.31
C ALA A 205 14.27 -1.60 -9.53
N PHE A 206 12.97 -1.32 -9.38
CA PHE A 206 12.02 -2.24 -8.76
C PHE A 206 11.84 -3.50 -9.60
N ASP A 207 11.63 -3.38 -10.91
CA ASP A 207 11.47 -4.52 -11.82
C ASP A 207 12.70 -5.44 -11.77
N LYS A 208 13.90 -4.89 -11.90
CA LYS A 208 15.16 -5.64 -11.79
C LYS A 208 15.32 -6.34 -10.45
N LYS A 209 14.94 -5.67 -9.36
CA LYS A 209 15.03 -6.25 -8.02
C LYS A 209 14.20 -7.53 -7.88
N TRP A 210 12.99 -7.53 -8.43
CA TRP A 210 12.05 -8.63 -8.23
C TRP A 210 12.06 -9.67 -9.35
N ARG A 211 12.51 -9.28 -10.56
CA ARG A 211 12.60 -10.20 -11.71
C ARG A 211 13.74 -11.19 -11.59
N LYS A 212 14.75 -10.92 -10.82
CA LYS A 212 15.97 -11.73 -10.55
C LYS A 212 16.18 -12.87 -11.55
N LEU A 213 17.04 -12.66 -12.49
CA LEU A 213 17.49 -13.67 -13.47
C LEU A 213 18.24 -14.81 -12.79
#